data_723cd99d053058c02357c0c39307033c
#
_entry.id   723cd99d053058c02357c0c39307033c
#
_cell.length_a   1.000
_cell.length_b   1.000
_cell.length_c   1.000
_cell.angle_alpha   90.00
_cell.angle_beta   90.00
_cell.angle_gamma   90.00
#
_symmetry.space_group_name_H-M   'P 1'
#
loop_
_entity.id
_entity.type
_entity.pdbx_description
1 polymer ?
#
loop_
_entity_poly.entity_id
_entity_poly.type
_entity_poly.pdbx_seq_one_letter_code
_entity_poly.pdbx_strand_id
1 'polypeptide(L)'
;MRSPPAGWIELEDGSFSPPSAIRKGIVSTKPKHAQACENEAKLHEEILTYCRSKGWPVVHCRIDKPSTAAIGTPDFVIATDEGKTIWVEAKTAKGKLSLEQNAWLAALRKLGHHAGVVRHIQEFVMMTEVRK
;
A
#
# COMPACT_ATOMS: atom_id res chain seq x y z
N MET A 1 11.67 2.43 22.66
CA MET A 1 10.65 3.47 22.46
C MET A 1 10.01 3.85 23.77
N ARG A 2 9.88 5.14 23.99
CA ARG A 2 9.16 5.62 25.17
C ARG A 2 7.66 5.55 24.92
N SER A 3 6.93 4.99 25.90
CA SER A 3 5.47 5.05 25.87
C SER A 3 5.01 6.44 26.33
N PRO A 4 4.03 7.03 25.67
CA PRO A 4 3.50 8.32 26.09
C PRO A 4 2.71 8.19 27.40
N PRO A 5 2.52 9.30 28.13
CA PRO A 5 1.60 9.31 29.27
C PRO A 5 0.18 8.91 28.85
N ALA A 6 -0.59 8.39 29.80
CA ALA A 6 -1.96 7.99 29.55
C ALA A 6 -2.79 9.15 28.97
N GLY A 7 -3.57 8.87 27.94
CA GLY A 7 -4.44 9.86 27.28
C GLY A 7 -3.77 10.68 26.18
N TRP A 8 -2.47 10.52 25.98
CA TRP A 8 -1.79 11.20 24.88
C TRP A 8 -2.07 10.46 23.57
N ILE A 9 -2.05 11.19 22.46
CA ILE A 9 -2.35 10.66 21.13
C ILE A 9 -1.11 10.76 20.25
N GLU A 10 -0.81 9.70 19.53
CA GLU A 10 0.26 9.68 18.54
C GLU A 10 -0.17 10.45 17.28
N LEU A 11 0.66 11.38 16.85
CA LEU A 11 0.43 12.21 15.68
C LEU A 11 1.01 11.58 14.42
N GLU A 12 0.64 12.13 13.28
CA GLU A 12 1.06 11.64 11.96
C GLU A 12 2.59 11.63 11.77
N ASP A 13 3.29 12.53 12.43
CA ASP A 13 4.76 12.64 12.35
C ASP A 13 5.49 11.70 13.33
N GLY A 14 4.75 10.91 14.10
CA GLY A 14 5.32 10.01 15.10
C GLY A 14 5.52 10.62 16.47
N SER A 15 5.21 11.91 16.65
CA SER A 15 5.24 12.56 17.94
C SER A 15 3.95 12.30 18.73
N PHE A 16 3.95 12.70 20.02
CA PHE A 16 2.77 12.55 20.86
C PHE A 16 2.30 13.90 21.38
N SER A 17 0.99 14.05 21.55
CA SER A 17 0.39 15.27 22.08
C SER A 17 -0.58 15.00 23.20
N PRO A 18 -0.66 15.92 24.18
CA PRO A 18 -1.62 15.81 25.27
C PRO A 18 -3.05 16.06 24.78
N PRO A 19 -4.06 15.50 25.48
CA PRO A 19 -5.46 15.71 25.11
C PRO A 19 -5.88 17.18 25.04
N SER A 20 -5.28 18.02 25.86
CA SER A 20 -5.58 19.47 25.88
C SER A 20 -5.24 20.17 24.57
N ALA A 21 -4.17 19.76 23.90
CA ALA A 21 -3.77 20.33 22.61
C ALA A 21 -4.76 19.94 21.51
N ILE A 22 -5.28 18.72 21.57
CA ILE A 22 -6.29 18.21 20.63
C ILE A 22 -7.59 18.99 20.75
N ARG A 23 -8.07 19.24 21.97
CA ARG A 23 -9.29 20.02 22.23
C ARG A 23 -9.21 21.44 21.68
N LYS A 24 -8.01 21.99 21.61
CA LYS A 24 -7.78 23.34 21.06
C LYS A 24 -7.63 23.34 19.55
N GLY A 25 -7.73 22.18 18.89
CA GLY A 25 -7.59 22.06 17.46
C GLY A 25 -6.17 22.29 16.93
N ILE A 26 -5.16 22.20 17.80
CA ILE A 26 -3.76 22.47 17.44
C ILE A 26 -3.14 21.28 16.70
N VAL A 27 -3.61 20.08 16.98
CA VAL A 27 -3.06 18.84 16.42
C VAL A 27 -4.16 17.94 15.85
N SER A 28 -3.78 17.10 14.89
CA SER A 28 -4.67 16.08 14.34
C SER A 28 -4.93 14.99 15.37
N THR A 29 -6.16 14.50 15.43
CA THR A 29 -6.54 13.35 16.24
C THR A 29 -6.36 12.03 15.51
N LYS A 30 -5.97 12.07 14.24
CA LYS A 30 -5.85 10.90 13.38
C LYS A 30 -4.68 10.02 13.81
N PRO A 31 -4.90 8.73 14.07
CA PRO A 31 -3.81 7.83 14.44
C PRO A 31 -2.79 7.67 13.30
N LYS A 32 -1.53 7.57 13.67
CA LYS A 32 -0.45 7.40 12.70
C LYS A 32 -0.62 6.18 11.80
N HIS A 33 -1.02 5.04 12.36
CA HIS A 33 -1.20 3.84 11.56
C HIS A 33 -2.36 3.96 10.57
N ALA A 34 -3.45 4.65 10.95
CA ALA A 34 -4.56 4.92 10.06
C ALA A 34 -4.12 5.84 8.91
N GLN A 35 -3.28 6.83 9.21
CA GLN A 35 -2.71 7.71 8.20
C GLN A 35 -1.84 6.94 7.21
N ALA A 36 -0.98 6.03 7.71
CA ALA A 36 -0.15 5.20 6.85
C ALA A 36 -1.00 4.32 5.92
N CYS A 37 -2.10 3.77 6.43
CA CYS A 37 -3.02 2.97 5.63
C CYS A 37 -3.85 3.79 4.62
N GLU A 38 -3.98 5.08 4.85
CA GLU A 38 -4.73 5.96 3.95
C GLU A 38 -3.85 6.64 2.91
N ASN A 39 -2.54 6.53 3.03
CA ASN A 39 -1.59 7.15 2.11
C ASN A 39 -1.11 6.15 1.07
N GLU A 40 -1.76 6.15 -0.08
CA GLU A 40 -1.43 5.27 -1.20
C GLU A 40 -0.02 5.52 -1.74
N ALA A 41 0.39 6.79 -1.84
CA ALA A 41 1.74 7.13 -2.32
C ALA A 41 2.83 6.57 -1.42
N LYS A 42 2.63 6.59 -0.11
CA LYS A 42 3.56 6.01 0.85
C LYS A 42 3.65 4.49 0.68
N LEU A 43 2.52 3.83 0.47
CA LEU A 43 2.49 2.39 0.23
C LEU A 43 3.24 2.03 -1.06
N HIS A 44 3.07 2.82 -2.12
CA HIS A 44 3.82 2.64 -3.37
C HIS A 44 5.33 2.72 -3.12
N GLU A 45 5.79 3.71 -2.35
CA GLU A 45 7.22 3.86 -2.02
C GLU A 45 7.74 2.69 -1.19
N GLU A 46 6.95 2.21 -0.24
CA GLU A 46 7.34 1.06 0.58
C GLU A 46 7.47 -0.21 -0.28
N ILE A 47 6.56 -0.43 -1.22
CA ILE A 47 6.62 -1.55 -2.16
C ILE A 47 7.87 -1.46 -3.03
N LEU A 48 8.13 -0.29 -3.62
CA LEU A 48 9.31 -0.08 -4.46
C LEU A 48 10.61 -0.29 -3.69
N THR A 49 10.69 0.21 -2.46
CA THR A 49 11.85 0.05 -1.59
C THR A 49 12.10 -1.43 -1.28
N TYR A 50 11.04 -2.16 -0.95
CA TYR A 50 11.15 -3.59 -0.69
C TYR A 50 11.66 -4.35 -1.92
N CYS A 51 11.09 -4.07 -3.10
CA CYS A 51 11.51 -4.72 -4.34
C CYS A 51 12.99 -4.42 -4.65
N ARG A 52 13.43 -3.17 -4.45
CA ARG A 52 14.84 -2.81 -4.63
C ARG A 52 15.75 -3.59 -3.70
N SER A 53 15.34 -3.77 -2.44
CA SER A 53 16.12 -4.55 -1.46
C SER A 53 16.27 -6.02 -1.86
N LYS A 54 15.32 -6.54 -2.61
CA LYS A 54 15.33 -7.91 -3.12
C LYS A 54 15.96 -8.06 -4.50
N GLY A 55 16.23 -6.96 -5.19
CA GLY A 55 16.73 -6.98 -6.55
C GLY A 55 15.68 -7.36 -7.59
N TRP A 56 14.40 -7.15 -7.29
CA TRP A 56 13.31 -7.49 -8.18
C TRP A 56 12.98 -6.35 -9.15
N PRO A 57 12.95 -6.60 -10.46
CA PRO A 57 12.47 -5.63 -11.44
C PRO A 57 10.98 -5.35 -11.26
N VAL A 58 10.60 -4.08 -11.36
CA VAL A 58 9.20 -3.63 -11.18
C VAL A 58 8.76 -2.79 -12.35
N VAL A 59 7.58 -3.10 -12.88
CA VAL A 59 6.86 -2.19 -13.77
C VAL A 59 5.82 -1.47 -12.90
N HIS A 60 5.93 -0.16 -12.82
CA HIS A 60 5.01 0.67 -12.05
C HIS A 60 4.17 1.51 -13.00
N CYS A 61 2.85 1.23 -13.04
CA CYS A 61 1.91 1.97 -13.87
C CYS A 61 1.51 3.25 -13.13
N ARG A 62 1.99 4.39 -13.61
CA ARG A 62 1.73 5.69 -12.99
C ARG A 62 0.45 6.29 -13.54
N ILE A 63 -0.41 6.79 -12.63
CA ILE A 63 -1.65 7.48 -13.00
C ILE A 63 -1.49 9.01 -13.06
N ASP A 64 -0.40 9.54 -12.52
CA ASP A 64 -0.12 10.98 -12.52
C ASP A 64 0.36 11.51 -13.88
N LYS A 65 0.57 10.63 -14.85
CA LYS A 65 0.99 10.98 -16.21
C LYS A 65 0.16 10.24 -17.24
N PRO A 66 0.00 10.78 -18.45
CA PRO A 66 -0.65 10.06 -19.54
C PRO A 66 0.03 8.70 -19.73
N SER A 67 -0.79 7.66 -19.80
CA SER A 67 -0.31 6.29 -19.95
C SER A 67 -1.06 5.60 -21.09
N THR A 68 -0.36 4.70 -21.79
CA THR A 68 -0.97 3.82 -22.77
C THR A 68 -1.53 2.54 -22.15
N ALA A 69 -1.34 2.36 -20.85
CA ALA A 69 -1.88 1.20 -20.14
C ALA A 69 -3.41 1.21 -20.16
N ALA A 70 -4.01 0.05 -20.28
CA ALA A 70 -5.46 -0.09 -20.26
C ALA A 70 -6.02 0.32 -18.90
N ILE A 71 -7.23 0.87 -18.91
CA ILE A 71 -7.91 1.27 -17.67
C ILE A 71 -8.07 0.04 -16.76
N GLY A 72 -7.74 0.20 -15.49
CA GLY A 72 -7.85 -0.87 -14.49
C GLY A 72 -6.62 -1.74 -14.36
N THR A 73 -5.57 -1.49 -15.17
CA THR A 73 -4.29 -2.20 -15.02
C THR A 73 -3.76 -2.06 -13.59
N PRO A 74 -3.32 -3.15 -12.94
CA PRO A 74 -2.73 -3.06 -11.61
C PRO A 74 -1.53 -2.10 -11.54
N ASP A 75 -1.31 -1.52 -10.37
CA ASP A 75 -0.24 -0.52 -10.16
C ASP A 75 1.16 -1.07 -10.42
N PHE A 76 1.39 -2.33 -10.08
CA PHE A 76 2.71 -2.95 -10.18
C PHE A 76 2.66 -4.32 -10.83
N VAL A 77 3.66 -4.59 -11.66
CA VAL A 77 3.99 -5.93 -12.12
C VAL A 77 5.43 -6.19 -11.69
N ILE A 78 5.63 -7.21 -10.89
CA ILE A 78 6.91 -7.45 -10.21
C ILE A 78 7.42 -8.84 -10.56
N ALA A 79 8.65 -8.90 -11.07
CA ALA A 79 9.34 -10.17 -11.30
C ALA A 79 10.06 -10.56 -10.00
N THR A 80 9.55 -11.60 -9.35
CA THR A 80 10.11 -12.10 -8.09
C THR A 80 11.02 -13.30 -8.33
N ASP A 81 11.52 -13.89 -7.25
CA ASP A 81 12.43 -15.04 -7.32
C ASP A 81 11.73 -16.26 -7.96
N GLU A 82 12.54 -17.17 -8.49
CA GLU A 82 12.11 -18.46 -9.01
C GLU A 82 11.17 -18.35 -10.23
N GLY A 83 11.34 -17.28 -11.02
CA GLY A 83 10.57 -17.08 -12.24
C GLY A 83 9.11 -16.70 -12.02
N LYS A 84 8.77 -16.22 -10.85
CA LYS A 84 7.39 -15.80 -10.53
C LYS A 84 7.17 -14.34 -10.86
N THR A 85 5.98 -14.03 -11.31
CA THR A 85 5.53 -12.65 -11.55
C THR A 85 4.28 -12.40 -10.72
N ILE A 86 4.26 -11.31 -9.97
CA ILE A 86 3.08 -10.92 -9.20
C ILE A 86 2.51 -9.60 -9.70
N TRP A 87 1.19 -9.49 -9.65
CA TRP A 87 0.44 -8.31 -10.08
C TRP A 87 -0.22 -7.71 -8.84
N VAL A 88 0.10 -6.46 -8.56
CA VAL A 88 -0.29 -5.84 -7.29
C VAL A 88 -1.05 -4.54 -7.53
N GLU A 89 -2.23 -4.45 -6.96
CA GLU A 89 -3.00 -3.21 -6.86
C GLU A 89 -2.87 -2.69 -5.43
N ALA A 90 -2.36 -1.48 -5.29
CA ALA A 90 -2.21 -0.84 -3.98
C ALA A 90 -3.41 0.07 -3.73
N LYS A 91 -4.02 -0.06 -2.57
CA LYS A 91 -5.17 0.75 -2.15
C LYS A 91 -5.00 1.22 -0.71
N THR A 92 -5.64 2.35 -0.41
CA THR A 92 -5.77 2.80 0.98
C THR A 92 -6.67 1.84 1.76
N ALA A 93 -6.67 1.96 3.08
CA ALA A 93 -7.50 1.11 3.94
C ALA A 93 -8.99 1.17 3.57
N LYS A 94 -9.46 2.32 3.11
CA LYS A 94 -10.87 2.56 2.73
C LYS A 94 -11.08 2.65 1.22
N GLY A 95 -10.03 2.59 0.44
CA GLY A 95 -10.11 2.69 -1.01
C GLY A 95 -10.83 1.48 -1.62
N LYS A 96 -11.66 1.74 -2.61
CA LYS A 96 -12.41 0.69 -3.32
C LYS A 96 -11.83 0.48 -4.71
N LEU A 97 -11.89 -0.76 -5.17
CA LEU A 97 -11.52 -1.08 -6.54
C LEU A 97 -12.59 -0.59 -7.50
N SER A 98 -12.17 -0.06 -8.64
CA SER A 98 -13.09 0.21 -9.75
C SER A 98 -13.55 -1.11 -10.38
N LEU A 99 -14.59 -1.03 -11.23
CA LEU A 99 -15.04 -2.22 -11.98
C LEU A 99 -13.94 -2.76 -12.87
N GLU A 100 -13.17 -1.88 -13.50
CA GLU A 100 -12.07 -2.23 -14.39
C GLU A 100 -10.93 -2.90 -13.61
N GLN A 101 -10.60 -2.40 -12.43
CA GLN A 101 -9.58 -3.02 -11.56
C GLN A 101 -10.00 -4.41 -11.10
N ASN A 102 -11.27 -4.56 -10.70
CA ASN A 102 -11.82 -5.87 -10.33
C ASN A 102 -11.77 -6.85 -11.51
N ALA A 103 -12.12 -6.38 -12.71
CA ALA A 103 -12.11 -7.21 -13.92
C ALA A 103 -10.69 -7.70 -14.25
N TRP A 104 -9.68 -6.81 -14.15
CA TRP A 104 -8.28 -7.16 -14.37
C TRP A 104 -7.81 -8.24 -13.39
N LEU A 105 -8.05 -8.03 -12.11
CA LEU A 105 -7.62 -8.99 -11.08
C LEU A 105 -8.32 -10.34 -11.24
N ALA A 106 -9.62 -10.33 -11.54
CA ALA A 106 -10.38 -11.56 -11.77
C ALA A 106 -9.84 -12.34 -12.97
N ALA A 107 -9.54 -11.64 -14.07
CA ALA A 107 -8.99 -12.27 -15.28
C ALA A 107 -7.61 -12.87 -15.02
N LEU A 108 -6.73 -12.13 -14.32
CA LEU A 108 -5.40 -12.61 -13.97
C LEU A 108 -5.46 -13.89 -13.14
N ARG A 109 -6.31 -13.90 -12.11
CA ARG A 109 -6.48 -15.07 -11.23
C ARG A 109 -7.05 -16.26 -11.98
N LYS A 110 -8.03 -16.02 -12.85
CA LYS A 110 -8.62 -17.06 -13.68
C LYS A 110 -7.60 -17.73 -14.60
N LEU A 111 -6.64 -16.94 -15.09
CA LEU A 111 -5.55 -17.45 -15.95
C LEU A 111 -4.40 -18.07 -15.15
N GLY A 112 -4.51 -18.10 -13.83
CA GLY A 112 -3.51 -18.73 -12.98
C GLY A 112 -2.37 -17.83 -12.52
N HIS A 113 -2.47 -16.51 -12.75
CA HIS A 113 -1.46 -15.56 -12.30
C HIS A 113 -1.68 -15.17 -10.84
N HIS A 114 -0.59 -14.84 -10.16
CA HIS A 114 -0.64 -14.34 -8.80
C HIS A 114 -0.94 -12.85 -8.82
N ALA A 115 -2.16 -12.48 -8.45
CA ALA A 115 -2.63 -11.11 -8.47
C ALA A 115 -3.43 -10.80 -7.21
N GLY A 116 -3.25 -9.62 -6.66
CA GLY A 116 -3.94 -9.23 -5.45
C GLY A 116 -3.92 -7.75 -5.15
N VAL A 117 -4.73 -7.38 -4.17
CA VAL A 117 -4.82 -6.03 -3.62
C VAL A 117 -4.05 -6.00 -2.32
N VAL A 118 -3.22 -4.99 -2.12
CA VAL A 118 -2.52 -4.78 -0.85
C VAL A 118 -2.87 -3.40 -0.30
N ARG A 119 -3.07 -3.34 1.01
CA ARG A 119 -3.44 -2.11 1.72
C ARG A 119 -2.38 -1.69 2.72
N HIS A 120 -1.43 -2.58 3.03
CA HIS A 120 -0.29 -2.37 3.89
C HIS A 120 0.93 -3.06 3.31
N ILE A 121 2.11 -2.60 3.70
CA ILE A 121 3.35 -3.25 3.27
C ILE A 121 3.43 -4.70 3.76
N GLN A 122 2.90 -5.03 4.94
CA GLN A 122 2.90 -6.39 5.45
C GLN A 122 2.09 -7.33 4.56
N GLU A 123 0.95 -6.88 4.04
CA GLU A 123 0.17 -7.67 3.08
C GLU A 123 0.95 -7.95 1.80
N PHE A 124 1.71 -6.95 1.33
CA PHE A 124 2.58 -7.12 0.17
C PHE A 124 3.67 -8.16 0.44
N VAL A 125 4.36 -8.06 1.59
CA VAL A 125 5.40 -9.02 1.96
C VAL A 125 4.84 -10.45 2.04
N MET A 126 3.69 -10.61 2.67
CA MET A 126 3.01 -11.91 2.74
C MET A 126 2.66 -12.46 1.36
N MET A 127 2.21 -11.61 0.46
CA MET A 127 1.88 -11.98 -0.91
C MET A 127 3.12 -12.51 -1.65
N THR A 128 4.29 -11.91 -1.42
CA THR A 128 5.55 -12.35 -2.06
C THR A 128 6.04 -13.69 -1.54
N GLU A 129 5.64 -14.06 -0.32
CA GLU A 129 6.07 -15.30 0.34
C GLU A 129 5.18 -16.50 0.01
N VAL A 130 4.02 -16.26 -0.57
CA VAL A 130 3.09 -17.36 -0.92
C VAL A 130 3.69 -18.19 -2.06
N ARG A 131 3.84 -19.47 -1.81
CA ARG A 131 4.27 -20.45 -2.80
C ARG A 131 3.03 -21.00 -3.52
N LYS A 132 3.10 -21.01 -4.81
CA LYS A 132 2.09 -21.75 -5.59
C LYS A 132 2.37 -23.23 -5.57
#